data_5c843d59f9cceb30d2753f98f24e7a23
#
_entry.id   5c843d59f9cceb30d2753f98f24e7a23
#
_cell.length_a   1.000
_cell.length_b   1.000
_cell.length_c   1.000
_cell.angle_alpha   90.00
_cell.angle_beta   90.00
_cell.angle_gamma   90.00
#
_symmetry.space_group_name_H-M   'P 1'
#
loop_
_entity.id
_entity.type
_entity.pdbx_description
1 polymer ?
#
loop_
_entity_poly.entity_id
_entity_poly.type
_entity_poly.pdbx_seq_one_letter_code
_entity_poly.pdbx_strand_id
1 'polypeptide(L)'
;MKLVKYLFVLGSGIFAACGSPQQPIASPTPQEEIINNIALTSFPDRTFIINVPQDTSCARTLLQAAIDSCSVAGGGTVKISEGHYFLNGPLHLKSDVNLNLAEGAYLQFSGKSSDFLPVVLTRWEGTELYGHSPMIYAYHANNIAITGKGTIDAQGGLEFAAWSKIEANDRDRLREMGDKLVPVHERIFGESTVLRPSCIQPYGCSRVLIEGITVKDSPFWTIHPVYCDNVIVRGVTIDSHFPNNDGCDPESTTNVLIENCTFRTGDDAIAIKSGRDTDGRYIGRPSRNIVIRNCVFHSECNGLCIGSEMSGGASDVYMNNIEIGTVKNAIYFKSNRDRGGYIRNVVVDSITVERAKGVILRFETNYFGFRGGNHQALYEDFHISNVSAGTADNYAIFMDGNEEYKIRNINIDNFHVKEAQYPYYLMNTECINFTQSSVNGKNIPESPKESPQKISLDVY
;
A
#
# COMPACT_ATOMS: atom_id res chain seq x y z
N MET A 1 -9.30 88.83 -46.93
CA MET A 1 -9.15 88.17 -45.68
C MET A 1 -9.90 86.79 -45.81
N LYS A 2 -9.19 85.72 -46.13
CA LYS A 2 -9.80 84.39 -46.25
C LYS A 2 -9.36 83.52 -45.05
N LEU A 3 -10.31 83.10 -44.26
CA LEU A 3 -10.10 82.13 -43.15
C LEU A 3 -9.92 80.73 -43.72
N VAL A 4 -8.79 80.12 -43.39
CA VAL A 4 -8.55 78.71 -43.68
C VAL A 4 -8.88 77.88 -42.43
N LYS A 5 -9.87 77.02 -42.51
CA LYS A 5 -10.25 76.01 -41.46
C LYS A 5 -9.39 74.75 -41.65
N TYR A 6 -8.62 74.37 -40.65
CA TYR A 6 -7.98 73.08 -40.58
C TYR A 6 -8.92 72.04 -39.96
N LEU A 7 -9.10 71.00 -40.71
CA LEU A 7 -9.89 69.82 -40.24
C LEU A 7 -8.92 68.78 -39.65
N PHE A 8 -8.99 68.50 -38.34
CA PHE A 8 -8.27 67.45 -37.73
C PHE A 8 -9.11 66.14 -37.87
N VAL A 9 -8.56 65.11 -38.56
CA VAL A 9 -9.09 63.77 -38.60
C VAL A 9 -8.42 62.95 -37.52
N LEU A 10 -9.16 62.62 -36.46
CA LEU A 10 -8.74 61.66 -35.45
C LEU A 10 -8.96 60.20 -35.99
N GLY A 11 -7.90 59.56 -36.36
CA GLY A 11 -7.91 58.12 -36.70
C GLY A 11 -7.93 57.26 -35.42
N SER A 12 -9.06 56.67 -35.13
CA SER A 12 -9.20 55.62 -34.09
C SER A 12 -8.59 54.32 -34.59
N GLY A 13 -7.35 54.03 -34.19
CA GLY A 13 -6.75 52.73 -34.38
C GLY A 13 -7.39 51.70 -33.43
N ILE A 14 -8.16 50.78 -33.99
CA ILE A 14 -8.63 49.60 -33.26
C ILE A 14 -7.45 48.60 -33.17
N PHE A 15 -6.82 48.51 -32.01
CA PHE A 15 -5.90 47.41 -31.71
C PHE A 15 -6.72 46.16 -31.46
N ALA A 16 -6.82 45.28 -32.45
CA ALA A 16 -7.29 43.89 -32.24
C ALA A 16 -6.22 43.13 -31.43
N ALA A 17 -6.46 42.94 -30.17
CA ALA A 17 -5.67 42.01 -29.37
C ALA A 17 -5.92 40.61 -29.90
N CYS A 18 -4.96 40.03 -30.64
CA CYS A 18 -4.92 38.59 -30.91
C CYS A 18 -4.72 37.83 -29.58
N GLY A 19 -5.81 37.44 -28.94
CA GLY A 19 -5.75 36.46 -27.89
C GLY A 19 -5.27 35.16 -28.49
N SER A 20 -4.14 34.64 -28.03
CA SER A 20 -3.70 33.27 -28.37
C SER A 20 -4.82 32.30 -28.03
N PRO A 21 -5.16 31.36 -28.89
CA PRO A 21 -6.15 30.36 -28.57
C PRO A 21 -5.66 29.59 -27.31
N GLN A 22 -6.42 29.69 -26.23
CA GLN A 22 -6.21 28.82 -25.08
C GLN A 22 -6.37 27.37 -25.60
N GLN A 23 -5.32 26.57 -25.48
CA GLN A 23 -5.44 25.14 -25.73
C GLN A 23 -6.53 24.57 -24.81
N PRO A 24 -7.43 23.75 -25.31
CA PRO A 24 -8.43 23.11 -24.46
C PRO A 24 -7.70 22.34 -23.34
N ILE A 25 -8.06 22.62 -22.10
CA ILE A 25 -7.56 21.86 -20.95
C ILE A 25 -8.02 20.42 -21.17
N ALA A 26 -7.07 19.50 -21.32
CA ALA A 26 -7.38 18.08 -21.46
C ALA A 26 -8.18 17.61 -20.25
N SER A 27 -9.18 16.76 -20.48
CA SER A 27 -9.90 16.12 -19.37
C SER A 27 -8.92 15.33 -18.52
N PRO A 28 -9.07 15.34 -17.18
CA PRO A 28 -8.19 14.58 -16.29
C PRO A 28 -8.27 13.08 -16.62
N THR A 29 -7.14 12.40 -16.49
CA THR A 29 -7.10 10.94 -16.57
C THR A 29 -7.81 10.32 -15.35
N PRO A 30 -8.29 9.05 -15.42
CA PRO A 30 -8.89 8.39 -14.27
C PRO A 30 -8.01 8.41 -13.02
N GLN A 31 -6.70 8.29 -13.18
CA GLN A 31 -5.73 8.41 -12.09
C GLN A 31 -5.73 9.82 -11.47
N GLU A 32 -5.75 10.87 -12.28
CA GLU A 32 -5.81 12.25 -11.81
C GLU A 32 -7.16 12.55 -11.14
N GLU A 33 -8.26 11.99 -11.63
CA GLU A 33 -9.58 12.10 -10.99
C GLU A 33 -9.57 11.51 -9.58
N ILE A 34 -8.97 10.33 -9.38
CA ILE A 34 -8.82 9.73 -8.06
C ILE A 34 -8.03 10.66 -7.14
N ILE A 35 -6.85 11.14 -7.57
CA ILE A 35 -5.99 12.01 -6.77
C ILE A 35 -6.70 13.30 -6.39
N ASN A 36 -7.39 13.93 -7.34
CA ASN A 36 -8.10 15.19 -7.12
C ASN A 36 -9.30 15.05 -6.18
N ASN A 37 -9.87 13.85 -6.08
CA ASN A 37 -11.00 13.54 -5.20
C ASN A 37 -10.59 13.12 -3.78
N ILE A 38 -9.30 12.92 -3.51
CA ILE A 38 -8.84 12.61 -2.15
C ILE A 38 -9.01 13.85 -1.25
N ALA A 39 -9.81 13.71 -0.23
CA ALA A 39 -10.00 14.74 0.77
C ALA A 39 -8.74 14.91 1.63
N LEU A 40 -8.15 16.09 1.59
CA LEU A 40 -6.89 16.40 2.29
C LEU A 40 -7.12 16.61 3.80
N THR A 41 -6.07 16.37 4.59
CA THR A 41 -6.01 16.76 6.00
C THR A 41 -5.80 18.26 6.14
N SER A 42 -6.39 18.85 7.19
CA SER A 42 -6.18 20.26 7.54
C SER A 42 -6.28 20.43 9.05
N PHE A 43 -5.34 21.13 9.65
CA PHE A 43 -5.24 21.28 11.10
C PHE A 43 -5.27 22.76 11.48
N PRO A 44 -5.88 23.12 12.64
CA PRO A 44 -5.77 24.47 13.19
C PRO A 44 -4.31 24.87 13.42
N ASP A 45 -4.02 26.17 13.30
CA ASP A 45 -2.70 26.74 13.62
C ASP A 45 -2.49 26.79 15.14
N ARG A 46 -2.32 25.62 15.72
CA ARG A 46 -2.05 25.38 17.15
C ARG A 46 -1.01 24.29 17.28
N THR A 47 0.04 24.54 18.04
CA THR A 47 1.14 23.58 18.22
C THR A 47 1.40 23.32 19.70
N PHE A 48 1.43 22.04 20.06
CA PHE A 48 1.89 21.51 21.33
C PHE A 48 3.32 20.99 21.13
N ILE A 49 4.30 21.68 21.70
CA ILE A 49 5.70 21.29 21.53
C ILE A 49 6.11 20.35 22.64
N ILE A 50 6.64 19.19 22.26
CA ILE A 50 7.16 18.18 23.17
C ILE A 50 8.67 18.09 23.00
N ASN A 51 9.38 18.34 24.08
CA ASN A 51 10.83 18.20 24.16
C ASN A 51 11.20 16.88 24.85
N VAL A 52 12.40 16.40 24.61
CA VAL A 52 12.93 15.18 25.28
C VAL A 52 12.78 15.33 26.78
N PRO A 53 12.05 14.44 27.46
CA PRO A 53 12.02 14.43 28.91
C PRO A 53 13.39 14.00 29.45
N GLN A 54 13.78 14.55 30.61
CA GLN A 54 15.02 14.15 31.26
C GLN A 54 14.96 12.69 31.75
N ASP A 55 13.75 12.20 32.03
CA ASP A 55 13.47 10.81 32.34
C ASP A 55 12.71 10.18 31.15
N THR A 56 13.38 9.31 30.42
CA THR A 56 12.84 8.64 29.22
C THR A 56 11.68 7.69 29.54
N SER A 57 11.51 7.25 30.79
CA SER A 57 10.42 6.36 31.19
C SER A 57 9.03 7.00 31.03
N CYS A 58 8.95 8.32 31.00
CA CYS A 58 7.70 9.08 30.87
C CYS A 58 7.32 9.49 29.45
N ALA A 59 8.12 9.19 28.41
CA ALA A 59 7.89 9.70 27.07
C ALA A 59 6.51 9.30 26.50
N ARG A 60 6.10 8.05 26.62
CA ARG A 60 4.80 7.58 26.16
C ARG A 60 3.63 8.34 26.80
N THR A 61 3.63 8.46 28.12
CA THR A 61 2.55 9.14 28.86
C THR A 61 2.46 10.62 28.49
N LEU A 62 3.61 11.29 28.36
CA LEU A 62 3.68 12.68 27.94
C LEU A 62 3.13 12.89 26.53
N LEU A 63 3.55 12.05 25.58
CA LEU A 63 3.10 12.12 24.18
C LEU A 63 1.60 11.83 24.04
N GLN A 64 1.09 10.80 24.75
CA GLN A 64 -0.34 10.49 24.73
C GLN A 64 -1.17 11.63 25.33
N ALA A 65 -0.74 12.20 26.46
CA ALA A 65 -1.42 13.34 27.07
C ALA A 65 -1.45 14.58 26.15
N ALA A 66 -0.39 14.80 25.38
CA ALA A 66 -0.35 15.88 24.40
C ALA A 66 -1.31 15.63 23.21
N ILE A 67 -1.35 14.40 22.70
CA ILE A 67 -2.30 13.98 21.66
C ILE A 67 -3.74 14.19 22.13
N ASP A 68 -4.06 13.71 23.34
CA ASP A 68 -5.41 13.82 23.90
C ASP A 68 -5.79 15.30 24.13
N SER A 69 -4.89 16.09 24.69
CA SER A 69 -5.09 17.53 24.91
C SER A 69 -5.27 18.31 23.62
N CYS A 70 -4.48 17.99 22.60
CA CYS A 70 -4.58 18.60 21.28
C CYS A 70 -5.96 18.33 20.67
N SER A 71 -6.42 17.09 20.69
CA SER A 71 -7.74 16.70 20.16
C SER A 71 -8.87 17.38 20.93
N VAL A 72 -8.84 17.38 22.27
CA VAL A 72 -9.85 18.05 23.12
C VAL A 72 -9.89 19.55 22.86
N ALA A 73 -8.76 20.17 22.56
CA ALA A 73 -8.69 21.61 22.24
C ALA A 73 -9.22 21.92 20.81
N GLY A 74 -9.73 20.92 20.08
CA GLY A 74 -10.25 21.10 18.71
C GLY A 74 -9.20 20.91 17.63
N GLY A 75 -8.11 20.16 17.92
CA GLY A 75 -7.09 19.77 16.97
C GLY A 75 -5.88 20.70 16.91
N GLY A 76 -4.92 20.31 16.06
CA GLY A 76 -3.65 21.02 15.84
C GLY A 76 -2.49 20.06 15.62
N THR A 77 -1.28 20.53 15.89
CA THR A 77 -0.05 19.77 15.74
C THR A 77 0.59 19.46 17.10
N VAL A 78 0.86 18.20 17.36
CA VAL A 78 1.74 17.74 18.44
C VAL A 78 3.13 17.60 17.83
N LYS A 79 4.02 18.55 18.08
CA LYS A 79 5.37 18.59 17.51
C LYS A 79 6.37 17.98 18.50
N ILE A 80 6.97 16.88 18.10
CA ILE A 80 8.06 16.21 18.81
C ILE A 80 9.37 16.82 18.35
N SER A 81 10.10 17.47 19.24
CA SER A 81 11.40 18.09 18.95
C SER A 81 12.48 17.03 18.66
N GLU A 82 13.63 17.46 18.15
CA GLU A 82 14.82 16.61 18.04
C GLU A 82 15.14 15.93 19.37
N GLY A 83 15.52 14.66 19.33
CA GLY A 83 15.94 13.87 20.49
C GLY A 83 15.43 12.43 20.45
N HIS A 84 15.85 11.64 21.44
CA HIS A 84 15.49 10.23 21.59
C HIS A 84 14.39 10.03 22.61
N TYR A 85 13.28 9.43 22.20
CA TYR A 85 12.08 9.20 22.98
C TYR A 85 11.81 7.70 23.08
N PHE A 86 11.98 7.15 24.29
CA PHE A 86 11.62 5.76 24.56
C PHE A 86 10.13 5.65 24.90
N LEU A 87 9.44 4.67 24.29
CA LEU A 87 8.01 4.43 24.41
C LEU A 87 7.76 3.00 24.91
N ASN A 88 7.27 2.86 26.13
CA ASN A 88 6.88 1.59 26.71
C ASN A 88 5.39 1.28 26.45
N GLY A 89 4.97 1.37 25.21
CA GLY A 89 3.61 1.06 24.78
C GLY A 89 3.13 1.93 23.63
N PRO A 90 1.93 1.67 23.11
CA PRO A 90 1.41 2.31 21.91
C PRO A 90 1.06 3.78 22.12
N LEU A 91 1.03 4.52 21.00
CA LEU A 91 0.41 5.84 20.89
C LEU A 91 -0.92 5.71 20.15
N HIS A 92 -1.99 6.25 20.73
CA HIS A 92 -3.32 6.27 20.11
C HIS A 92 -3.62 7.67 19.58
N LEU A 93 -3.60 7.82 18.25
CA LEU A 93 -3.96 9.08 17.60
C LEU A 93 -5.46 9.36 17.74
N LYS A 94 -5.79 10.64 17.83
CA LYS A 94 -7.15 11.16 17.95
C LYS A 94 -7.49 12.03 16.75
N SER A 95 -8.78 12.24 16.52
CA SER A 95 -9.25 13.12 15.44
C SER A 95 -8.64 14.52 15.55
N ASP A 96 -8.39 15.09 14.36
CA ASP A 96 -7.88 16.44 14.17
C ASP A 96 -6.46 16.69 14.73
N VAL A 97 -5.67 15.63 14.88
CA VAL A 97 -4.29 15.69 15.38
C VAL A 97 -3.27 15.34 14.29
N ASN A 98 -2.31 16.21 14.11
CA ASN A 98 -1.07 15.96 13.38
C ASN A 98 0.06 15.65 14.38
N LEU A 99 0.54 14.41 14.41
CA LEU A 99 1.76 14.03 15.13
C LEU A 99 2.96 14.35 14.25
N ASN A 100 3.66 15.43 14.56
CA ASN A 100 4.79 15.90 13.74
C ASN A 100 6.12 15.56 14.42
N LEU A 101 6.94 14.80 13.75
CA LEU A 101 8.29 14.42 14.17
C LEU A 101 9.31 15.35 13.52
N ALA A 102 9.92 16.25 14.29
CA ALA A 102 10.99 17.09 13.76
C ALA A 102 12.15 16.24 13.22
N GLU A 103 12.98 16.81 12.37
CA GLU A 103 14.25 16.20 11.97
C GLU A 103 15.08 15.89 13.23
N GLY A 104 15.64 14.67 13.31
CA GLY A 104 16.37 14.21 14.51
C GLY A 104 15.48 13.69 15.65
N ALA A 105 14.15 13.79 15.56
CA ALA A 105 13.27 13.11 16.52
C ALA A 105 13.30 11.60 16.26
N TYR A 106 13.58 10.80 17.29
CA TYR A 106 13.69 9.35 17.23
C TYR A 106 12.78 8.70 18.29
N LEU A 107 11.69 8.09 17.83
CA LEU A 107 10.72 7.39 18.67
C LEU A 107 11.06 5.91 18.69
N GLN A 108 11.57 5.41 19.80
CA GLN A 108 11.91 4.00 19.99
C GLN A 108 10.89 3.30 20.87
N PHE A 109 10.20 2.31 20.30
CA PHE A 109 9.28 1.47 21.07
C PHE A 109 10.05 0.39 21.85
N SER A 110 9.44 -0.16 22.89
CA SER A 110 10.10 -1.11 23.80
C SER A 110 10.39 -2.48 23.15
N GLY A 111 9.62 -2.87 22.12
CA GLY A 111 9.69 -4.21 21.53
C GLY A 111 9.25 -5.33 22.46
N LYS A 112 8.59 -5.03 23.60
CA LYS A 112 8.02 -5.99 24.57
C LYS A 112 6.52 -6.11 24.35
N SER A 113 6.03 -7.31 24.07
CA SER A 113 4.63 -7.55 23.77
C SER A 113 3.67 -7.10 24.87
N SER A 114 4.05 -7.31 26.14
CA SER A 114 3.25 -6.90 27.30
C SER A 114 2.95 -5.40 27.36
N ASP A 115 3.79 -4.56 26.76
CA ASP A 115 3.61 -3.11 26.72
C ASP A 115 2.52 -2.69 25.72
N PHE A 116 2.10 -3.58 24.83
CA PHE A 116 1.07 -3.35 23.81
C PHE A 116 -0.30 -3.92 24.20
N LEU A 117 -0.51 -4.16 25.46
CA LEU A 117 -1.79 -4.51 26.08
C LEU A 117 -2.40 -3.28 26.78
N PRO A 118 -3.73 -3.21 26.98
CA PRO A 118 -4.73 -4.24 26.63
C PRO A 118 -4.94 -4.39 25.12
N VAL A 119 -5.55 -5.50 24.73
CA VAL A 119 -5.91 -5.78 23.33
C VAL A 119 -6.83 -4.70 22.77
N VAL A 120 -6.66 -4.41 21.48
CA VAL A 120 -7.53 -3.50 20.72
C VAL A 120 -8.16 -4.25 19.53
N LEU A 121 -9.27 -3.74 19.02
CA LEU A 121 -9.83 -4.23 17.76
C LEU A 121 -8.86 -3.93 16.63
N THR A 122 -8.41 -4.96 15.94
CA THR A 122 -7.44 -4.87 14.86
C THR A 122 -7.76 -5.89 13.78
N ARG A 123 -6.89 -6.02 12.80
CA ARG A 123 -6.97 -7.02 11.75
C ARG A 123 -5.61 -7.65 11.54
N TRP A 124 -5.58 -8.98 11.46
CA TRP A 124 -4.36 -9.74 11.27
C TRP A 124 -4.53 -10.69 10.07
N GLU A 125 -3.65 -10.56 9.10
CA GLU A 125 -3.76 -11.27 7.81
C GLU A 125 -5.19 -11.36 7.25
N GLY A 126 -5.89 -10.24 7.20
CA GLY A 126 -7.23 -10.18 6.61
C GLY A 126 -8.39 -10.66 7.49
N THR A 127 -8.15 -10.98 8.77
CA THR A 127 -9.18 -11.43 9.72
C THR A 127 -9.25 -10.51 10.94
N GLU A 128 -10.46 -10.06 11.31
CA GLU A 128 -10.66 -9.18 12.46
C GLU A 128 -10.52 -9.94 13.79
N LEU A 129 -9.91 -9.28 14.79
CA LEU A 129 -9.70 -9.81 16.13
C LEU A 129 -9.47 -8.69 17.14
N TYR A 130 -9.49 -9.02 18.42
CA TYR A 130 -8.88 -8.22 19.48
C TYR A 130 -7.46 -8.75 19.75
N GLY A 131 -6.44 -7.98 19.38
CA GLY A 131 -5.03 -8.37 19.49
C GLY A 131 -4.17 -7.27 20.11
N HIS A 132 -2.87 -7.52 20.21
CA HIS A 132 -1.89 -6.51 20.68
C HIS A 132 -2.03 -5.24 19.86
N SER A 133 -1.97 -4.09 20.56
CA SER A 133 -2.09 -2.79 19.88
C SER A 133 -0.94 -2.57 18.91
N PRO A 134 -1.21 -2.04 17.70
CA PRO A 134 -0.17 -1.46 16.86
C PRO A 134 0.62 -0.37 17.61
N MET A 135 1.86 -0.12 17.19
CA MET A 135 2.73 0.89 17.81
C MET A 135 2.11 2.27 17.77
N ILE A 136 1.58 2.66 16.60
CA ILE A 136 0.76 3.87 16.43
C ILE A 136 -0.59 3.42 15.89
N TYR A 137 -1.62 3.60 16.70
CA TYR A 137 -2.98 3.16 16.41
C TYR A 137 -3.95 4.34 16.34
N ALA A 138 -4.89 4.29 15.43
CA ALA A 138 -6.03 5.22 15.40
C ALA A 138 -7.30 4.44 15.13
N TYR A 139 -8.35 4.67 15.92
CA TYR A 139 -9.61 3.96 15.78
C TYR A 139 -10.76 4.94 15.51
N HIS A 140 -11.40 4.77 14.33
CA HIS A 140 -12.48 5.64 13.88
C HIS A 140 -12.19 7.14 14.01
N ALA A 141 -10.92 7.52 13.83
CA ALA A 141 -10.50 8.91 13.87
C ALA A 141 -10.65 9.55 12.47
N ASN A 142 -10.89 10.84 12.46
CA ASN A 142 -10.99 11.63 11.25
C ASN A 142 -9.95 12.74 11.25
N ASN A 143 -9.35 13.04 10.08
CA ASN A 143 -8.39 14.12 9.93
C ASN A 143 -7.18 13.95 10.83
N ILE A 144 -6.40 12.89 10.57
CA ILE A 144 -5.20 12.54 11.35
C ILE A 144 -3.96 12.58 10.46
N ALA A 145 -2.84 12.94 11.05
CA ALA A 145 -1.57 12.86 10.33
C ALA A 145 -0.40 12.42 11.22
N ILE A 146 0.59 11.80 10.57
CA ILE A 146 1.94 11.58 11.08
C ILE A 146 2.87 12.22 10.08
N THR A 147 3.57 13.29 10.44
CA THR A 147 4.36 14.07 9.49
C THR A 147 5.75 14.40 10.02
N GLY A 148 6.59 14.95 9.16
CA GLY A 148 7.93 15.43 9.51
C GLY A 148 9.05 14.56 8.94
N LYS A 149 10.24 14.64 9.53
CA LYS A 149 11.45 13.93 9.06
C LYS A 149 12.10 13.05 10.14
N GLY A 150 11.38 12.81 11.23
CA GLY A 150 11.87 11.96 12.31
C GLY A 150 11.74 10.47 11.99
N THR A 151 12.23 9.65 12.93
CA THR A 151 12.25 8.20 12.81
C THR A 151 11.34 7.55 13.83
N ILE A 152 10.59 6.55 13.41
CA ILE A 152 9.84 5.61 14.24
C ILE A 152 10.57 4.27 14.17
N ASP A 153 11.04 3.77 15.31
CA ASP A 153 11.71 2.49 15.44
C ASP A 153 10.83 1.56 16.29
N ALA A 154 10.22 0.59 15.63
CA ALA A 154 9.25 -0.31 16.26
C ALA A 154 9.89 -1.44 17.05
N GLN A 155 11.22 -1.64 16.94
CA GLN A 155 11.97 -2.68 17.66
C GLN A 155 11.42 -4.10 17.47
N GLY A 156 10.87 -4.39 16.29
CA GLY A 156 10.29 -5.69 15.95
C GLY A 156 11.27 -6.85 15.99
N GLY A 157 12.57 -6.56 15.87
CA GLY A 157 13.67 -7.52 15.97
C GLY A 157 13.88 -8.12 17.37
N LEU A 158 13.27 -7.59 18.40
CA LEU A 158 13.36 -8.10 19.76
C LEU A 158 12.41 -9.29 19.98
N GLU A 159 11.39 -9.16 20.81
CA GLU A 159 10.48 -10.26 21.15
C GLU A 159 9.65 -10.72 19.96
N PHE A 160 9.13 -9.80 19.17
CA PHE A 160 8.23 -10.10 18.05
C PHE A 160 8.87 -10.92 16.92
N ALA A 161 10.17 -10.78 16.68
CA ALA A 161 10.86 -11.59 15.66
C ALA A 161 10.82 -13.09 15.99
N ALA A 162 10.83 -13.46 17.27
CA ALA A 162 10.71 -14.85 17.69
C ALA A 162 9.29 -15.39 17.45
N TRP A 163 8.27 -14.55 17.50
CA TRP A 163 6.87 -14.96 17.34
C TRP A 163 6.58 -15.50 15.94
N SER A 164 7.24 -14.98 14.91
CA SER A 164 7.06 -15.47 13.53
C SER A 164 7.34 -16.97 13.37
N LYS A 165 8.11 -17.56 14.28
CA LYS A 165 8.46 -18.99 14.28
C LYS A 165 7.47 -19.87 15.04
N ILE A 166 6.64 -19.29 15.91
CA ILE A 166 5.76 -20.03 16.83
C ILE A 166 4.29 -19.63 16.71
N GLU A 167 3.93 -18.66 15.88
CA GLU A 167 2.58 -18.11 15.72
C GLU A 167 1.58 -19.06 15.03
N ALA A 168 2.06 -20.19 14.47
CA ALA A 168 1.23 -21.08 13.63
C ALA A 168 -0.08 -21.50 14.28
N ASN A 169 -0.07 -21.86 15.57
CA ASN A 169 -1.27 -22.30 16.28
C ASN A 169 -2.29 -21.16 16.47
N ASP A 170 -1.84 -19.96 16.83
CA ASP A 170 -2.73 -18.81 17.00
C ASP A 170 -3.25 -18.31 15.64
N ARG A 171 -2.40 -18.30 14.64
CA ARG A 171 -2.78 -18.00 13.26
C ARG A 171 -3.88 -18.93 12.77
N ASP A 172 -3.68 -20.24 12.91
CA ASP A 172 -4.63 -21.24 12.40
C ASP A 172 -5.94 -21.21 13.20
N ARG A 173 -5.88 -20.94 14.52
CA ARG A 173 -7.05 -20.67 15.35
C ARG A 173 -7.83 -19.45 14.90
N LEU A 174 -7.15 -18.32 14.61
CA LEU A 174 -7.80 -17.11 14.12
C LEU A 174 -8.48 -17.36 12.76
N ARG A 175 -7.79 -18.05 11.85
CA ARG A 175 -8.33 -18.41 10.53
C ARG A 175 -9.58 -19.29 10.67
N GLU A 176 -9.55 -20.28 11.55
CA GLU A 176 -10.70 -21.12 11.84
C GLU A 176 -11.89 -20.33 12.41
N MET A 177 -11.63 -19.40 13.33
CA MET A 177 -12.66 -18.49 13.88
C MET A 177 -13.25 -17.60 12.78
N GLY A 178 -12.43 -17.10 11.86
CA GLY A 178 -12.88 -16.34 10.68
C GLY A 178 -13.75 -17.17 9.75
N ASP A 179 -13.34 -18.40 9.44
CA ASP A 179 -14.09 -19.31 8.58
C ASP A 179 -15.45 -19.70 9.17
N LYS A 180 -15.51 -19.82 10.49
CA LYS A 180 -16.76 -20.13 11.23
C LYS A 180 -17.59 -18.89 11.55
N LEU A 181 -17.15 -17.69 11.15
CA LEU A 181 -17.78 -16.41 11.48
C LEU A 181 -18.05 -16.25 12.99
N VAL A 182 -17.12 -16.70 13.83
CA VAL A 182 -17.19 -16.48 15.27
C VAL A 182 -17.27 -14.96 15.50
N PRO A 183 -18.16 -14.45 16.37
CA PRO A 183 -18.26 -13.00 16.62
C PRO A 183 -16.91 -12.37 16.98
N VAL A 184 -16.58 -11.22 16.39
CA VAL A 184 -15.26 -10.60 16.53
C VAL A 184 -14.88 -10.35 17.98
N HIS A 185 -15.86 -9.97 18.85
CA HIS A 185 -15.62 -9.74 20.27
C HIS A 185 -15.24 -11.02 21.07
N GLU A 186 -15.36 -12.19 20.49
CA GLU A 186 -14.92 -13.47 21.04
C GLU A 186 -13.53 -13.88 20.52
N ARG A 187 -13.02 -13.20 19.46
CA ARG A 187 -11.69 -13.46 18.86
C ARG A 187 -10.61 -12.71 19.64
N ILE A 188 -10.31 -13.15 20.86
CA ILE A 188 -9.37 -12.47 21.76
C ILE A 188 -8.01 -13.16 21.72
N PHE A 189 -6.99 -12.40 21.32
CA PHE A 189 -5.60 -12.80 21.17
C PHE A 189 -4.69 -11.83 21.95
N GLY A 190 -4.65 -12.00 23.26
CA GLY A 190 -3.93 -11.16 24.22
C GLY A 190 -2.67 -11.83 24.77
N GLU A 191 -2.44 -11.68 26.08
CA GLU A 191 -1.20 -12.02 26.79
C GLU A 191 -0.61 -13.40 26.51
N SER A 192 -1.44 -14.42 26.25
CA SER A 192 -1.00 -15.80 25.99
C SER A 192 -0.87 -16.15 24.51
N THR A 193 -0.88 -15.18 23.62
CA THR A 193 -0.86 -15.39 22.18
C THR A 193 0.28 -14.63 21.51
N VAL A 194 0.66 -15.08 20.33
CA VAL A 194 1.88 -14.64 19.63
C VAL A 194 1.62 -14.07 18.25
N LEU A 195 0.47 -13.41 18.04
CA LEU A 195 0.19 -12.68 16.80
C LEU A 195 0.80 -11.27 16.86
N ARG A 196 1.71 -11.00 15.96
CA ARG A 196 2.49 -9.75 15.89
C ARG A 196 1.61 -8.56 15.48
N PRO A 197 1.68 -7.40 16.15
CA PRO A 197 0.94 -6.21 15.75
C PRO A 197 1.57 -5.52 14.54
N SER A 198 0.79 -4.79 13.75
CA SER A 198 1.28 -3.84 12.75
C SER A 198 1.99 -2.65 13.41
N CYS A 199 2.82 -1.91 12.65
CA CYS A 199 3.48 -0.73 13.22
C CYS A 199 2.56 0.49 13.25
N ILE A 200 2.04 0.94 12.12
CA ILE A 200 1.13 2.09 12.01
C ILE A 200 -0.20 1.59 11.44
N GLN A 201 -1.26 1.59 12.26
CA GLN A 201 -2.56 1.10 11.83
C GLN A 201 -3.68 2.09 12.12
N PRO A 202 -4.08 2.93 11.16
CA PRO A 202 -5.38 3.59 11.18
C PRO A 202 -6.48 2.54 10.89
N TYR A 203 -7.47 2.44 11.76
CA TYR A 203 -8.58 1.50 11.61
C TYR A 203 -9.92 2.25 11.54
N GLY A 204 -10.63 2.13 10.43
CA GLY A 204 -11.89 2.83 10.19
C GLY A 204 -11.75 4.36 10.14
N CYS A 205 -10.58 4.86 9.79
CA CYS A 205 -10.27 6.29 9.77
C CYS A 205 -10.57 6.94 8.41
N SER A 206 -10.75 8.24 8.42
CA SER A 206 -10.85 9.03 7.18
C SER A 206 -9.94 10.24 7.22
N ARG A 207 -9.48 10.68 6.02
CA ARG A 207 -8.49 11.74 5.85
C ARG A 207 -7.24 11.47 6.70
N VAL A 208 -6.43 10.53 6.22
CA VAL A 208 -5.19 10.07 6.86
C VAL A 208 -4.00 10.53 6.03
N LEU A 209 -3.03 11.18 6.66
CA LEU A 209 -1.77 11.57 6.03
C LEU A 209 -0.59 10.98 6.79
N ILE A 210 0.29 10.26 6.09
CA ILE A 210 1.59 9.81 6.62
C ILE A 210 2.66 10.36 5.68
N GLU A 211 3.49 11.30 6.16
CA GLU A 211 4.37 12.05 5.28
C GLU A 211 5.77 12.28 5.85
N GLY A 212 6.78 11.96 5.05
CA GLY A 212 8.18 12.37 5.23
C GLY A 212 8.97 11.60 6.29
N ILE A 213 8.33 10.78 7.09
CA ILE A 213 8.95 10.01 8.18
C ILE A 213 9.74 8.80 7.69
N THR A 214 10.65 8.32 8.54
CA THR A 214 11.30 7.01 8.38
C THR A 214 10.71 6.02 9.40
N VAL A 215 10.36 4.81 8.96
CA VAL A 215 9.91 3.72 9.84
C VAL A 215 10.88 2.56 9.74
N LYS A 216 11.32 2.04 10.90
CA LYS A 216 12.29 0.97 11.01
C LYS A 216 11.77 -0.20 11.84
N ASP A 217 12.28 -1.37 11.55
CA ASP A 217 12.13 -2.57 12.38
C ASP A 217 10.68 -2.88 12.77
N SER A 218 9.75 -2.82 11.81
CA SER A 218 8.36 -3.18 12.04
C SER A 218 8.24 -4.67 12.43
N PRO A 219 7.44 -5.04 13.42
CA PRO A 219 7.25 -6.44 13.79
C PRO A 219 6.41 -7.22 12.79
N PHE A 220 5.57 -6.55 12.01
CA PHE A 220 4.62 -7.09 11.04
C PHE A 220 4.36 -6.03 9.96
N TRP A 221 3.24 -6.03 9.25
CA TRP A 221 2.89 -5.04 8.22
C TRP A 221 3.12 -3.61 8.73
N THR A 222 3.89 -2.82 7.99
CA THR A 222 4.42 -1.56 8.53
C THR A 222 3.38 -0.45 8.53
N ILE A 223 2.83 -0.08 7.38
CA ILE A 223 1.72 0.89 7.26
C ILE A 223 0.49 0.12 6.82
N HIS A 224 -0.47 -0.06 7.72
CA HIS A 224 -1.62 -0.92 7.51
C HIS A 224 -2.94 -0.17 7.73
N PRO A 225 -3.38 0.68 6.81
CA PRO A 225 -4.69 1.31 6.89
C PRO A 225 -5.79 0.29 6.61
N VAL A 226 -6.67 0.09 7.60
CA VAL A 226 -7.78 -0.87 7.55
C VAL A 226 -9.09 -0.11 7.51
N TYR A 227 -9.97 -0.41 6.54
CA TYR A 227 -11.28 0.24 6.40
C TYR A 227 -11.23 1.77 6.33
N CYS A 228 -10.11 2.31 5.86
CA CYS A 228 -9.91 3.74 5.76
C CYS A 228 -10.47 4.33 4.45
N ASP A 229 -10.61 5.65 4.44
CA ASP A 229 -10.96 6.42 3.26
C ASP A 229 -10.14 7.71 3.20
N ASN A 230 -9.72 8.12 1.99
CA ASN A 230 -8.86 9.29 1.77
C ASN A 230 -7.52 9.18 2.54
N VAL A 231 -6.65 8.29 2.07
CA VAL A 231 -5.34 8.01 2.67
C VAL A 231 -4.23 8.49 1.76
N ILE A 232 -3.29 9.25 2.30
CA ILE A 232 -2.06 9.67 1.60
C ILE A 232 -0.86 9.16 2.37
N VAL A 233 0.01 8.41 1.69
CA VAL A 233 1.35 8.02 2.16
C VAL A 233 2.36 8.64 1.20
N ARG A 234 3.15 9.61 1.67
CA ARG A 234 4.00 10.42 0.79
C ARG A 234 5.39 10.62 1.37
N GLY A 235 6.42 10.42 0.54
CA GLY A 235 7.81 10.71 0.92
C GLY A 235 8.32 9.90 2.12
N VAL A 236 7.69 8.75 2.40
CA VAL A 236 8.04 7.89 3.54
C VAL A 236 9.17 6.94 3.15
N THR A 237 10.07 6.69 4.10
CA THR A 237 11.08 5.64 3.97
C THR A 237 10.77 4.51 4.95
N ILE A 238 10.61 3.29 4.44
CA ILE A 238 10.52 2.07 5.24
C ILE A 238 11.87 1.34 5.15
N ASP A 239 12.40 0.93 6.30
CA ASP A 239 13.66 0.17 6.40
C ASP A 239 13.48 -0.94 7.45
N SER A 240 12.97 -2.10 7.01
CA SER A 240 12.47 -3.15 7.90
C SER A 240 12.61 -4.53 7.25
N HIS A 241 13.37 -5.45 7.87
CA HIS A 241 13.87 -6.69 7.24
C HIS A 241 13.49 -7.97 7.99
N PHE A 242 12.26 -8.07 8.49
CA PHE A 242 11.74 -9.27 9.14
C PHE A 242 10.66 -9.95 8.29
N PRO A 243 10.27 -11.20 8.58
CA PRO A 243 9.13 -11.84 7.91
C PRO A 243 7.83 -11.06 8.11
N ASN A 244 7.04 -10.93 7.04
CA ASN A 244 5.76 -10.21 7.00
C ASN A 244 5.84 -8.72 7.37
N ASN A 245 6.99 -8.07 7.21
CA ASN A 245 7.04 -6.63 7.38
C ASN A 245 6.94 -5.90 6.03
N ASP A 246 5.83 -6.17 5.39
CA ASP A 246 5.40 -5.45 4.20
C ASP A 246 5.44 -3.93 4.47
N GLY A 247 5.76 -3.14 3.44
CA GLY A 247 5.92 -1.70 3.61
C GLY A 247 4.61 -0.95 3.78
N CYS A 248 3.64 -1.20 2.89
CA CYS A 248 2.33 -0.56 2.97
C CYS A 248 1.23 -1.49 2.45
N ASP A 249 0.23 -1.76 3.30
CA ASP A 249 -0.86 -2.68 3.04
C ASP A 249 -2.23 -2.01 3.18
N PRO A 250 -2.68 -1.25 2.17
CA PRO A 250 -4.05 -0.74 2.19
C PRO A 250 -5.04 -1.91 2.17
N GLU A 251 -5.79 -2.11 3.27
CA GLU A 251 -6.71 -3.22 3.39
C GLU A 251 -8.17 -2.75 3.48
N SER A 252 -9.01 -3.17 2.53
CA SER A 252 -10.41 -2.73 2.43
C SER A 252 -10.55 -1.21 2.50
N THR A 253 -9.60 -0.50 1.90
CA THR A 253 -9.38 0.95 1.99
C THR A 253 -9.61 1.59 0.63
N THR A 254 -10.17 2.80 0.61
CA THR A 254 -10.54 3.49 -0.63
C THR A 254 -9.89 4.87 -0.74
N ASN A 255 -9.74 5.35 -1.99
CA ASN A 255 -9.17 6.68 -2.28
C ASN A 255 -7.77 6.84 -1.65
N VAL A 256 -6.80 6.07 -2.16
CA VAL A 256 -5.44 5.98 -1.62
C VAL A 256 -4.44 6.56 -2.60
N LEU A 257 -3.53 7.38 -2.12
CA LEU A 257 -2.34 7.83 -2.83
C LEU A 257 -1.08 7.41 -2.07
N ILE A 258 -0.22 6.62 -2.71
CA ILE A 258 1.11 6.29 -2.22
C ILE A 258 2.11 6.86 -3.22
N GLU A 259 2.90 7.84 -2.80
CA GLU A 259 3.80 8.52 -3.74
C GLU A 259 5.14 8.95 -3.13
N ASN A 260 6.18 8.98 -3.97
CA ASN A 260 7.51 9.44 -3.61
C ASN A 260 8.12 8.70 -2.40
N CYS A 261 7.78 7.42 -2.23
CA CYS A 261 8.21 6.59 -1.10
C CYS A 261 9.37 5.67 -1.48
N THR A 262 10.17 5.31 -0.48
CA THR A 262 11.22 4.31 -0.61
C THR A 262 10.95 3.15 0.36
N PHE A 263 10.86 1.94 -0.18
CA PHE A 263 10.60 0.73 0.60
C PHE A 263 11.82 -0.19 0.57
N ARG A 264 12.38 -0.49 1.74
CA ARG A 264 13.37 -1.55 1.97
C ARG A 264 12.75 -2.52 2.96
N THR A 265 12.27 -3.64 2.46
CA THR A 265 11.38 -4.54 3.22
C THR A 265 11.85 -5.98 3.16
N GLY A 266 11.60 -6.73 4.22
CA GLY A 266 11.81 -8.18 4.26
C GLY A 266 10.70 -8.97 3.58
N ASP A 267 9.51 -8.38 3.45
CA ASP A 267 8.37 -8.93 2.70
C ASP A 267 7.94 -7.92 1.61
N ASP A 268 6.71 -7.97 1.10
CA ASP A 268 6.25 -7.17 -0.03
C ASP A 268 6.49 -5.65 0.19
N ALA A 269 6.93 -4.91 -0.83
CA ALA A 269 7.05 -3.46 -0.67
C ALA A 269 5.67 -2.79 -0.52
N ILE A 270 4.73 -3.14 -1.37
CA ILE A 270 3.32 -2.75 -1.25
C ILE A 270 2.44 -3.96 -1.56
N ALA A 271 1.46 -4.25 -0.68
CA ALA A 271 0.49 -5.31 -0.93
C ALA A 271 -0.94 -4.85 -0.61
N ILE A 272 -1.75 -4.64 -1.66
CA ILE A 272 -3.15 -4.27 -1.52
C ILE A 272 -3.94 -5.48 -1.05
N LYS A 273 -4.70 -5.33 0.03
CA LYS A 273 -5.46 -6.38 0.71
C LYS A 273 -6.95 -6.02 0.81
N SER A 274 -7.82 -7.01 1.03
CA SER A 274 -9.26 -6.80 1.27
C SER A 274 -9.92 -7.97 2.01
N GLY A 275 -9.22 -8.50 3.00
CA GLY A 275 -9.74 -9.57 3.85
C GLY A 275 -9.46 -10.98 3.35
N ARG A 276 -9.62 -11.93 4.25
CA ARG A 276 -9.26 -13.34 4.08
C ARG A 276 -10.46 -14.25 4.14
N ASP A 277 -10.55 -15.17 3.17
CA ASP A 277 -11.42 -16.33 3.16
C ASP A 277 -12.90 -15.99 3.48
N THR A 278 -13.55 -16.76 4.31
CA THR A 278 -14.98 -16.55 4.66
C THR A 278 -15.22 -15.22 5.35
N ASP A 279 -14.35 -14.81 6.29
CA ASP A 279 -14.47 -13.53 6.99
C ASP A 279 -14.39 -12.35 6.00
N GLY A 280 -13.40 -12.36 5.12
CA GLY A 280 -13.23 -11.33 4.10
C GLY A 280 -14.38 -11.26 3.09
N ARG A 281 -14.91 -12.41 2.65
CA ARG A 281 -16.08 -12.46 1.76
C ARG A 281 -17.37 -12.01 2.45
N TYR A 282 -17.54 -12.37 3.73
CA TYR A 282 -18.70 -11.95 4.52
C TYR A 282 -18.74 -10.44 4.71
N ILE A 283 -17.61 -9.83 5.03
CA ILE A 283 -17.47 -8.38 5.14
C ILE A 283 -17.64 -7.73 3.76
N GLY A 284 -17.08 -8.33 2.70
CA GLY A 284 -17.29 -7.93 1.31
C GLY A 284 -16.83 -6.49 0.98
N ARG A 285 -15.88 -5.92 1.74
CA ARG A 285 -15.40 -4.55 1.53
C ARG A 285 -14.13 -4.55 0.69
N PRO A 286 -14.17 -4.05 -0.55
CA PRO A 286 -13.02 -4.02 -1.44
C PRO A 286 -12.02 -2.92 -1.08
N SER A 287 -10.81 -3.06 -1.61
CA SER A 287 -9.87 -1.94 -1.79
C SER A 287 -10.03 -1.37 -3.20
N ARG A 288 -10.14 -0.03 -3.33
CA ARG A 288 -10.38 0.59 -4.64
C ARG A 288 -9.91 2.05 -4.72
N ASN A 289 -9.78 2.55 -5.96
CA ASN A 289 -9.30 3.91 -6.22
C ASN A 289 -7.92 4.13 -5.59
N ILE A 290 -6.94 3.32 -5.99
CA ILE A 290 -5.59 3.35 -5.41
C ILE A 290 -4.60 3.80 -6.47
N VAL A 291 -3.82 4.82 -6.16
CA VAL A 291 -2.73 5.30 -7.00
C VAL A 291 -1.41 5.13 -6.28
N ILE A 292 -0.47 4.43 -6.93
CA ILE A 292 0.91 4.23 -6.46
C ILE A 292 1.83 4.81 -7.51
N ARG A 293 2.67 5.80 -7.15
CA ARG A 293 3.55 6.43 -8.14
C ARG A 293 4.85 6.95 -7.57
N ASN A 294 5.85 7.08 -8.44
CA ASN A 294 7.15 7.68 -8.12
C ASN A 294 7.82 7.03 -6.90
N CYS A 295 7.78 5.71 -6.79
CA CYS A 295 8.31 4.96 -5.65
C CYS A 295 9.52 4.12 -6.04
N VAL A 296 10.36 3.81 -5.05
CA VAL A 296 11.55 2.97 -5.21
C VAL A 296 11.45 1.78 -4.26
N PHE A 297 11.60 0.56 -4.79
CA PHE A 297 11.46 -0.69 -4.02
C PHE A 297 12.75 -1.51 -3.99
N HIS A 298 13.14 -1.89 -2.79
CA HIS A 298 14.19 -2.85 -2.49
C HIS A 298 13.64 -3.89 -1.50
N SER A 299 12.84 -4.82 -1.99
CA SER A 299 12.21 -5.85 -1.16
C SER A 299 12.97 -7.17 -1.25
N GLU A 300 13.08 -7.88 -0.14
CA GLU A 300 13.59 -9.26 -0.15
C GLU A 300 12.56 -10.26 -0.68
N CYS A 301 11.29 -9.86 -0.71
CA CYS A 301 10.17 -10.62 -1.28
C CYS A 301 9.68 -9.98 -2.58
N ASN A 302 8.50 -9.38 -2.62
CA ASN A 302 7.94 -8.89 -3.86
C ASN A 302 7.88 -7.35 -3.90
N GLY A 303 7.80 -6.79 -5.10
CA GLY A 303 7.62 -5.34 -5.29
C GLY A 303 6.17 -4.92 -5.09
N LEU A 304 5.41 -4.90 -6.17
CA LEU A 304 3.99 -4.53 -6.18
C LEU A 304 3.11 -5.76 -6.10
N CYS A 305 2.25 -5.84 -5.09
CA CYS A 305 1.33 -6.96 -4.93
C CYS A 305 -0.12 -6.54 -4.77
N ILE A 306 -1.05 -7.37 -5.28
CA ILE A 306 -2.44 -7.40 -4.85
C ILE A 306 -2.71 -8.82 -4.34
N GLY A 307 -3.15 -8.93 -3.08
CA GLY A 307 -3.36 -10.21 -2.42
C GLY A 307 -2.22 -10.59 -1.46
N SER A 308 -2.22 -11.87 -0.97
CA SER A 308 -3.24 -12.93 -1.19
C SER A 308 -4.58 -12.68 -0.50
N GLU A 309 -4.63 -11.89 0.56
CA GLU A 309 -5.83 -11.52 1.31
C GLU A 309 -6.66 -10.51 0.50
N MET A 310 -7.42 -10.99 -0.51
CA MET A 310 -8.21 -10.14 -1.41
C MET A 310 -9.66 -10.62 -1.56
N SER A 311 -10.21 -11.25 -0.53
CA SER A 311 -11.54 -11.86 -0.58
C SER A 311 -12.68 -10.87 -0.79
N GLY A 312 -12.50 -9.60 -0.37
CA GLY A 312 -13.42 -8.50 -0.64
C GLY A 312 -13.26 -7.86 -2.02
N GLY A 313 -12.19 -8.22 -2.75
CA GLY A 313 -11.87 -7.69 -4.07
C GLY A 313 -10.96 -6.46 -4.06
N ALA A 314 -10.33 -6.19 -5.21
CA ALA A 314 -9.56 -4.98 -5.49
C ALA A 314 -9.91 -4.45 -6.88
N SER A 315 -10.07 -3.13 -7.02
CA SER A 315 -10.35 -2.52 -8.33
C SER A 315 -9.83 -1.09 -8.42
N ASP A 316 -9.72 -0.61 -9.67
CA ASP A 316 -9.36 0.76 -9.97
C ASP A 316 -8.00 1.13 -9.36
N VAL A 317 -6.97 0.32 -9.71
CA VAL A 317 -5.62 0.42 -9.18
C VAL A 317 -4.67 0.91 -10.28
N TYR A 318 -3.94 1.97 -10.00
CA TYR A 318 -3.02 2.61 -10.93
C TYR A 318 -1.61 2.63 -10.33
N MET A 319 -0.65 1.99 -10.99
CA MET A 319 0.75 1.87 -10.60
C MET A 319 1.62 2.53 -11.67
N ASN A 320 2.32 3.61 -11.34
CA ASN A 320 3.00 4.41 -12.35
C ASN A 320 4.37 4.91 -11.87
N ASN A 321 5.36 4.91 -12.79
CA ASN A 321 6.70 5.43 -12.56
C ASN A 321 7.35 4.87 -11.28
N ILE A 322 7.64 3.56 -11.29
CA ILE A 322 8.19 2.84 -10.13
C ILE A 322 9.51 2.17 -10.53
N GLU A 323 10.51 2.36 -9.69
CA GLU A 323 11.79 1.70 -9.80
C GLU A 323 11.84 0.50 -8.83
N ILE A 324 12.09 -0.69 -9.35
CA ILE A 324 12.21 -1.92 -8.56
C ILE A 324 13.62 -2.45 -8.70
N GLY A 325 14.34 -2.54 -7.61
CA GLY A 325 15.67 -3.14 -7.55
C GLY A 325 15.64 -4.67 -7.70
N THR A 326 16.43 -5.37 -6.91
CA THR A 326 16.41 -6.83 -6.87
C THR A 326 15.32 -7.32 -5.91
N VAL A 327 14.36 -8.10 -6.42
CA VAL A 327 13.21 -8.64 -5.69
C VAL A 327 12.98 -10.12 -6.02
N LYS A 328 12.09 -10.80 -5.30
CA LYS A 328 11.65 -12.15 -5.66
C LYS A 328 10.73 -12.12 -6.89
N ASN A 329 9.60 -11.42 -6.84
CA ASN A 329 8.77 -11.11 -8.00
C ASN A 329 8.53 -9.60 -8.07
N ALA A 330 8.54 -9.02 -9.27
CA ALA A 330 8.42 -7.58 -9.39
C ALA A 330 6.98 -7.10 -9.26
N ILE A 331 6.05 -7.69 -10.00
CA ILE A 331 4.62 -7.38 -9.99
C ILE A 331 3.87 -8.70 -9.81
N TYR A 332 3.06 -8.81 -8.75
CA TYR A 332 2.44 -10.08 -8.40
C TYR A 332 0.98 -9.94 -7.96
N PHE A 333 0.08 -10.54 -8.73
CA PHE A 333 -1.34 -10.69 -8.43
C PHE A 333 -1.59 -12.11 -7.95
N LYS A 334 -1.95 -12.28 -6.65
CA LYS A 334 -1.95 -13.58 -5.98
C LYS A 334 -3.24 -13.83 -5.20
N SER A 335 -3.86 -15.00 -5.43
CA SER A 335 -5.00 -15.51 -4.68
C SER A 335 -5.13 -17.02 -4.84
N ASN A 336 -6.06 -17.63 -4.12
CA ASN A 336 -6.48 -19.00 -4.32
C ASN A 336 -7.99 -19.17 -4.11
N ARG A 337 -8.51 -20.36 -4.30
CA ARG A 337 -9.94 -20.64 -4.20
C ARG A 337 -10.52 -20.66 -2.78
N ASP A 338 -9.69 -20.60 -1.74
CA ASP A 338 -10.17 -20.30 -0.38
C ASP A 338 -10.52 -18.83 -0.22
N ARG A 339 -9.70 -17.95 -0.83
CA ARG A 339 -9.89 -16.49 -0.82
C ARG A 339 -11.10 -16.08 -1.65
N GLY A 340 -11.16 -16.54 -2.89
CA GLY A 340 -12.05 -15.95 -3.88
C GLY A 340 -11.73 -14.48 -4.16
N GLY A 341 -12.75 -13.67 -4.36
CA GLY A 341 -12.63 -12.24 -4.63
C GLY A 341 -12.33 -11.90 -6.09
N TYR A 342 -11.89 -10.68 -6.35
CA TYR A 342 -11.54 -10.22 -7.71
C TYR A 342 -10.43 -9.20 -7.70
N ILE A 343 -9.68 -9.15 -8.81
CA ILE A 343 -8.78 -8.04 -9.15
C ILE A 343 -9.17 -7.57 -10.55
N ARG A 344 -9.57 -6.31 -10.70
CA ARG A 344 -10.01 -5.77 -11.99
C ARG A 344 -9.70 -4.30 -12.16
N ASN A 345 -9.65 -3.87 -13.43
CA ASN A 345 -9.34 -2.49 -13.81
C ASN A 345 -8.01 -2.03 -13.16
N VAL A 346 -6.93 -2.71 -13.54
CA VAL A 346 -5.57 -2.43 -13.04
C VAL A 346 -4.72 -1.89 -14.19
N VAL A 347 -4.13 -0.73 -13.97
CA VAL A 347 -3.20 -0.11 -14.91
C VAL A 347 -1.81 -0.06 -14.27
N VAL A 348 -0.84 -0.64 -14.98
CA VAL A 348 0.58 -0.61 -14.61
C VAL A 348 1.34 0.05 -15.75
N ASP A 349 2.02 1.16 -15.47
CA ASP A 349 2.73 1.91 -16.48
C ASP A 349 4.09 2.41 -16.01
N SER A 350 5.08 2.45 -16.90
CA SER A 350 6.39 3.03 -16.63
C SER A 350 7.10 2.40 -15.42
N ILE A 351 7.33 1.08 -15.49
CA ILE A 351 8.03 0.32 -14.44
C ILE A 351 9.43 -0.08 -14.92
N THR A 352 10.42 0.20 -14.09
CA THR A 352 11.79 -0.29 -14.31
C THR A 352 12.14 -1.33 -13.25
N VAL A 353 12.65 -2.49 -13.67
CA VAL A 353 13.05 -3.58 -12.78
C VAL A 353 14.51 -3.93 -13.02
N GLU A 354 15.33 -3.93 -11.97
CA GLU A 354 16.71 -4.40 -12.08
C GLU A 354 16.76 -5.92 -12.26
N ARG A 355 16.18 -6.66 -11.31
CA ARG A 355 16.17 -8.13 -11.32
C ARG A 355 15.00 -8.70 -10.51
N ALA A 356 14.35 -9.72 -11.07
CA ALA A 356 13.47 -10.61 -10.31
C ALA A 356 14.14 -12.00 -10.19
N LYS A 357 14.36 -12.47 -8.96
CA LYS A 357 14.84 -13.84 -8.68
C LYS A 357 13.82 -14.91 -9.11
N GLY A 358 12.58 -14.52 -9.30
CA GLY A 358 11.49 -15.34 -9.83
C GLY A 358 10.96 -14.73 -11.13
N VAL A 359 9.89 -13.95 -11.05
CA VAL A 359 9.08 -13.51 -12.19
C VAL A 359 8.95 -11.99 -12.22
N ILE A 360 9.01 -11.38 -13.42
CA ILE A 360 8.73 -9.93 -13.56
C ILE A 360 7.23 -9.65 -13.41
N LEU A 361 6.38 -10.35 -14.15
CA LEU A 361 4.93 -10.16 -14.11
C LEU A 361 4.24 -11.49 -13.83
N ARG A 362 3.68 -11.64 -12.63
CA ARG A 362 3.08 -12.88 -12.13
C ARG A 362 1.60 -12.71 -11.82
N PHE A 363 0.78 -13.59 -12.40
CA PHE A 363 -0.63 -13.77 -12.06
C PHE A 363 -0.82 -15.20 -11.56
N GLU A 364 -1.39 -15.38 -10.37
CA GLU A 364 -1.58 -16.71 -9.81
C GLU A 364 -2.91 -16.81 -9.05
N THR A 365 -3.76 -17.73 -9.49
CA THR A 365 -5.02 -18.08 -8.83
C THR A 365 -4.93 -19.36 -8.01
N ASN A 366 -3.74 -19.96 -7.94
CA ASN A 366 -3.44 -21.18 -7.20
C ASN A 366 -2.38 -20.95 -6.11
N TYR A 367 -2.42 -19.76 -5.49
CA TYR A 367 -1.48 -19.38 -4.43
C TYR A 367 -1.45 -20.44 -3.32
N PHE A 368 -0.29 -20.65 -2.71
CA PHE A 368 -0.06 -21.70 -1.73
C PHE A 368 -0.99 -21.60 -0.49
N GLY A 369 -1.05 -22.69 0.29
CA GLY A 369 -1.89 -22.78 1.48
C GLY A 369 -3.38 -23.02 1.15
N PHE A 370 -3.68 -23.53 -0.05
CA PHE A 370 -5.02 -23.92 -0.45
C PHE A 370 -5.57 -25.06 0.42
N ARG A 371 -6.80 -24.94 0.91
CA ARG A 371 -7.44 -25.83 1.88
C ARG A 371 -8.70 -26.51 1.33
N GLY A 372 -8.99 -26.38 0.03
CA GLY A 372 -10.10 -27.06 -0.64
C GLY A 372 -11.33 -26.19 -0.91
N GLY A 373 -11.26 -24.88 -0.76
CA GLY A 373 -12.35 -23.97 -1.10
C GLY A 373 -12.70 -23.97 -2.59
N ASN A 374 -13.88 -23.46 -2.93
CA ASN A 374 -14.34 -23.35 -4.32
C ASN A 374 -14.93 -21.97 -4.61
N HIS A 375 -14.19 -20.92 -4.23
CA HIS A 375 -14.57 -19.53 -4.49
C HIS A 375 -13.80 -18.98 -5.68
N GLN A 376 -14.49 -18.21 -6.51
CA GLN A 376 -13.88 -17.61 -7.71
C GLN A 376 -12.88 -16.53 -7.32
N ALA A 377 -11.65 -16.64 -7.85
CA ALA A 377 -10.64 -15.57 -7.84
C ALA A 377 -10.57 -14.99 -9.26
N LEU A 378 -11.28 -13.90 -9.50
CA LEU A 378 -11.44 -13.31 -10.83
C LEU A 378 -10.35 -12.28 -11.11
N TYR A 379 -9.59 -12.47 -12.19
CA TYR A 379 -8.59 -11.51 -12.65
C TYR A 379 -8.96 -11.05 -14.06
N GLU A 380 -9.32 -9.77 -14.20
CA GLU A 380 -9.81 -9.24 -15.45
C GLU A 380 -9.51 -7.75 -15.65
N ASP A 381 -9.38 -7.34 -16.91
CA ASP A 381 -9.21 -5.95 -17.31
C ASP A 381 -7.90 -5.31 -16.77
N PHE A 382 -6.76 -5.83 -17.23
CA PHE A 382 -5.44 -5.27 -16.92
C PHE A 382 -4.84 -4.60 -18.15
N HIS A 383 -4.23 -3.45 -17.93
CA HIS A 383 -3.42 -2.76 -18.90
C HIS A 383 -2.01 -2.54 -18.34
N ILE A 384 -1.02 -3.17 -18.97
CA ILE A 384 0.37 -3.13 -18.51
C ILE A 384 1.22 -2.56 -19.65
N SER A 385 1.86 -1.43 -19.40
CA SER A 385 2.61 -0.72 -20.43
C SER A 385 3.96 -0.22 -19.92
N ASN A 386 4.89 -0.02 -20.86
CA ASN A 386 6.18 0.60 -20.64
C ASN A 386 6.97 -0.05 -19.49
N VAL A 387 7.09 -1.38 -19.49
CA VAL A 387 7.88 -2.14 -18.51
C VAL A 387 9.23 -2.48 -19.09
N SER A 388 10.29 -2.06 -18.43
CA SER A 388 11.66 -2.40 -18.79
C SER A 388 12.35 -3.16 -17.65
N ALA A 389 12.77 -4.39 -17.91
CA ALA A 389 13.41 -5.23 -16.91
C ALA A 389 14.78 -5.77 -17.37
N GLY A 390 15.74 -5.82 -16.42
CA GLY A 390 17.03 -6.44 -16.63
C GLY A 390 16.92 -7.96 -16.69
N THR A 391 16.79 -8.62 -15.56
CA THR A 391 16.85 -10.08 -15.48
C THR A 391 15.63 -10.66 -14.74
N ALA A 392 15.09 -11.76 -15.27
CA ALA A 392 14.22 -12.68 -14.55
C ALA A 392 14.91 -14.05 -14.45
N ASP A 393 15.17 -14.52 -13.24
CA ASP A 393 15.86 -15.82 -13.06
C ASP A 393 14.98 -16.99 -13.50
N ASN A 394 13.66 -16.78 -13.64
CA ASN A 394 12.71 -17.77 -14.12
C ASN A 394 11.92 -17.22 -15.33
N TYR A 395 10.66 -16.84 -15.16
CA TYR A 395 9.82 -16.34 -16.25
C TYR A 395 9.82 -14.80 -16.33
N ALA A 396 9.80 -14.26 -17.55
CA ALA A 396 9.45 -12.85 -17.72
C ALA A 396 7.98 -12.63 -17.35
N ILE A 397 7.09 -13.50 -17.82
CA ILE A 397 5.65 -13.44 -17.57
C ILE A 397 5.15 -14.84 -17.15
N PHE A 398 4.40 -14.90 -16.06
CA PHE A 398 3.77 -16.13 -15.58
C PHE A 398 2.29 -15.89 -15.25
N MET A 399 1.38 -16.61 -15.90
CA MET A 399 -0.04 -16.54 -15.66
C MET A 399 -0.58 -17.96 -15.44
N ASP A 400 -0.97 -18.29 -14.20
CA ASP A 400 -1.61 -19.56 -13.84
C ASP A 400 -3.03 -19.30 -13.33
N GLY A 401 -3.97 -19.32 -14.27
CA GLY A 401 -5.39 -19.18 -14.01
C GLY A 401 -6.05 -20.46 -13.57
N ASN A 402 -7.34 -20.39 -13.28
CA ASN A 402 -8.18 -21.53 -12.98
C ASN A 402 -8.96 -21.96 -14.24
N GLU A 403 -9.19 -23.24 -14.39
CA GLU A 403 -9.92 -23.79 -15.54
C GLU A 403 -11.35 -23.24 -15.67
N GLU A 404 -12.02 -23.06 -14.53
CA GLU A 404 -13.39 -22.52 -14.47
C GLU A 404 -13.42 -20.99 -14.55
N TYR A 405 -12.33 -20.32 -14.08
CA TYR A 405 -12.24 -18.85 -14.01
C TYR A 405 -10.90 -18.40 -14.60
N LYS A 406 -10.92 -18.16 -15.89
CA LYS A 406 -9.70 -17.77 -16.61
C LYS A 406 -9.27 -16.35 -16.25
N ILE A 407 -7.96 -16.12 -16.26
CA ILE A 407 -7.38 -14.78 -16.29
C ILE A 407 -7.69 -14.18 -17.65
N ARG A 408 -8.31 -13.00 -17.72
CA ARG A 408 -8.81 -12.49 -19.01
C ARG A 408 -8.66 -10.99 -19.20
N ASN A 409 -8.70 -10.58 -20.48
CA ASN A 409 -8.63 -9.17 -20.91
C ASN A 409 -7.34 -8.49 -20.41
N ILE A 410 -6.20 -9.09 -20.71
CA ILE A 410 -4.88 -8.55 -20.34
C ILE A 410 -4.23 -7.96 -21.60
N ASN A 411 -3.98 -6.67 -21.59
CA ASN A 411 -3.23 -5.99 -22.64
C ASN A 411 -1.85 -5.61 -22.11
N ILE A 412 -0.81 -6.05 -22.80
CA ILE A 412 0.59 -5.81 -22.44
C ILE A 412 1.26 -5.11 -23.63
N ASP A 413 1.67 -3.87 -23.44
CA ASP A 413 2.28 -3.04 -24.44
C ASP A 413 3.67 -2.57 -24.03
N ASN A 414 4.63 -2.57 -24.97
CA ASN A 414 5.99 -2.08 -24.72
C ASN A 414 6.63 -2.70 -23.46
N PHE A 415 6.59 -4.05 -23.37
CA PHE A 415 7.13 -4.83 -22.25
C PHE A 415 8.43 -5.51 -22.67
N HIS A 416 9.54 -5.11 -22.07
CA HIS A 416 10.86 -5.61 -22.45
C HIS A 416 11.61 -6.21 -21.28
N VAL A 417 12.04 -7.47 -21.42
CA VAL A 417 12.94 -8.14 -20.47
C VAL A 417 14.22 -8.54 -21.20
N LYS A 418 15.35 -8.02 -20.71
CA LYS A 418 16.64 -8.25 -21.36
C LYS A 418 17.05 -9.71 -21.30
N GLU A 419 16.91 -10.35 -20.14
CA GLU A 419 17.26 -11.75 -19.91
C GLU A 419 16.19 -12.43 -19.04
N ALA A 420 15.67 -13.57 -19.49
CA ALA A 420 14.81 -14.45 -18.70
C ALA A 420 15.10 -15.91 -19.08
N GLN A 421 14.98 -16.83 -18.11
CA GLN A 421 15.11 -18.25 -18.40
C GLN A 421 14.03 -18.69 -19.39
N TYR A 422 12.80 -18.22 -19.17
CA TYR A 422 11.66 -18.48 -20.04
C TYR A 422 10.93 -17.17 -20.39
N PRO A 423 10.46 -16.99 -21.64
CA PRO A 423 9.78 -15.76 -22.01
C PRO A 423 8.42 -15.61 -21.35
N TYR A 424 7.61 -16.66 -21.35
CA TYR A 424 6.30 -16.65 -20.72
C TYR A 424 5.78 -18.05 -20.42
N TYR A 425 4.85 -18.12 -19.47
CA TYR A 425 3.98 -19.24 -19.18
C TYR A 425 2.54 -18.74 -19.08
N LEU A 426 1.62 -19.31 -19.86
CA LEU A 426 0.20 -18.96 -19.87
C LEU A 426 -0.63 -20.24 -19.75
N MET A 427 -1.47 -20.29 -18.71
CA MET A 427 -2.37 -21.42 -18.48
C MET A 427 -3.72 -20.90 -17.96
N ASN A 428 -4.81 -21.39 -18.55
CA ASN A 428 -6.17 -20.97 -18.23
C ASN A 428 -6.33 -19.44 -18.35
N THR A 429 -5.98 -18.94 -19.51
CA THR A 429 -6.02 -17.52 -19.87
C THR A 429 -6.95 -17.29 -21.07
N GLU A 430 -7.46 -16.06 -21.22
CA GLU A 430 -8.34 -15.67 -22.32
C GLU A 430 -8.13 -14.21 -22.68
N CYS A 431 -8.10 -13.88 -23.96
CA CYS A 431 -7.89 -12.50 -24.45
C CYS A 431 -6.63 -11.84 -23.88
N ILE A 432 -5.47 -12.50 -24.06
CA ILE A 432 -4.17 -11.95 -23.70
C ILE A 432 -3.52 -11.38 -24.96
N ASN A 433 -3.27 -10.08 -24.99
CA ASN A 433 -2.72 -9.38 -26.12
C ASN A 433 -1.37 -8.76 -25.80
N PHE A 434 -0.41 -8.91 -26.71
CA PHE A 434 0.90 -8.28 -26.63
C PHE A 434 1.13 -7.36 -27.80
N THR A 435 1.59 -6.16 -27.54
CA THR A 435 2.08 -5.24 -28.57
C THR A 435 3.49 -4.78 -28.20
N GLN A 436 4.35 -4.60 -29.19
CA GLN A 436 5.72 -4.09 -29.05
C GLN A 436 6.54 -4.71 -27.89
N SER A 437 6.30 -5.99 -27.57
CA SER A 437 6.89 -6.65 -26.40
C SER A 437 7.95 -7.68 -26.78
N SER A 438 9.03 -7.77 -25.99
CA SER A 438 10.15 -8.70 -26.27
C SER A 438 10.81 -9.24 -25.00
N VAL A 439 11.31 -10.48 -25.12
CA VAL A 439 12.12 -11.14 -24.10
C VAL A 439 13.34 -11.77 -24.77
N ASN A 440 14.52 -11.65 -24.18
CA ASN A 440 15.78 -12.17 -24.73
C ASN A 440 16.05 -11.67 -26.18
N GLY A 441 15.64 -10.42 -26.48
CA GLY A 441 15.76 -9.83 -27.81
C GLY A 441 14.81 -10.41 -28.86
N LYS A 442 13.84 -11.24 -28.48
CA LYS A 442 12.83 -11.84 -29.38
C LYS A 442 11.45 -11.28 -29.06
N ASN A 443 10.70 -10.90 -30.10
CA ASN A 443 9.32 -10.43 -29.94
C ASN A 443 8.42 -11.56 -29.42
N ILE A 444 7.53 -11.21 -28.48
CA ILE A 444 6.43 -12.08 -28.08
C ILE A 444 5.34 -11.96 -29.14
N PRO A 445 4.70 -13.08 -29.58
CA PRO A 445 3.56 -13.01 -30.50
C PRO A 445 2.41 -12.17 -29.93
N GLU A 446 1.68 -11.43 -30.79
CA GLU A 446 0.54 -10.59 -30.35
C GLU A 446 -0.52 -11.38 -29.58
N SER A 447 -0.79 -12.60 -29.99
CA SER A 447 -1.71 -13.53 -29.32
C SER A 447 -1.01 -14.86 -29.07
N PRO A 448 -0.24 -14.99 -27.99
CA PRO A 448 0.51 -16.21 -27.71
C PRO A 448 -0.44 -17.35 -27.35
N LYS A 449 -0.05 -18.56 -27.68
CA LYS A 449 -0.78 -19.77 -27.30
C LYS A 449 -0.53 -20.11 -25.84
N GLU A 450 -1.51 -20.73 -25.19
CA GLU A 450 -1.33 -21.35 -23.88
C GLU A 450 -0.17 -22.34 -23.88
N SER A 451 0.48 -22.46 -22.74
CA SER A 451 1.59 -23.39 -22.54
C SER A 451 1.07 -24.84 -22.53
N PRO A 452 1.77 -25.79 -23.18
CA PRO A 452 1.25 -27.13 -23.42
C PRO A 452 1.14 -28.00 -22.17
N GLN A 453 1.74 -27.58 -21.07
CA GLN A 453 1.81 -28.37 -19.84
C GLN A 453 1.77 -27.46 -18.60
N LYS A 454 1.05 -27.87 -17.55
CA LYS A 454 1.05 -27.18 -16.27
C LYS A 454 2.42 -27.37 -15.60
N ILE A 455 3.02 -26.27 -15.19
CA ILE A 455 4.29 -26.24 -14.47
C ILE A 455 4.02 -25.65 -13.07
N SER A 456 4.55 -26.28 -12.04
CA SER A 456 4.60 -25.71 -10.70
C SER A 456 5.88 -24.89 -10.57
N LEU A 457 5.77 -23.63 -10.20
CA LEU A 457 6.91 -22.81 -9.83
C LEU A 457 7.24 -23.09 -8.36
N ASP A 458 8.26 -23.90 -8.11
CA ASP A 458 8.84 -24.06 -6.76
C ASP A 458 9.70 -22.82 -6.40
N VAL A 459 9.06 -21.66 -6.30
CA VAL A 459 9.72 -20.42 -5.88
C VAL A 459 9.02 -19.93 -4.60
N TYR A 460 9.28 -20.65 -3.49
CA TYR A 460 8.85 -20.28 -2.14
C TYR A 460 10.05 -19.89 -1.28
#